data_cf24ae04531be90901a5e46c9c290dec
#
_entry.id   cf24ae04531be90901a5e46c9c290dec
#
_cell.length_a   1.000
_cell.length_b   1.000
_cell.length_c   1.000
_cell.angle_alpha   90.00
_cell.angle_beta   90.00
_cell.angle_gamma   90.00
#
_symmetry.space_group_name_H-M   'P 1'
#
loop_
_entity.id
_entity.type
_entity.pdbx_description
1 polymer ?
#
loop_
_entity_poly.entity_id
_entity_poly.type
_entity_poly.pdbx_seq_one_letter_code
_entity_poly.pdbx_strand_id
1 'polypeptide(L)'
;EMCIRDSFGVEASQEIDILGDAYEYMISQFAAGAGKKAGEFYTPQEVSRILAEIVTLGHNRLRNVYDPTCGSGSLLLRAASIGKAAYIYGQEKNPTTYNLARMNMLLHGIRFSSFKIENGDTLEWDAFDDMQFDAVVANPPFSAEWSAADKFNNDDRFSKAGRLAPKKTADYAFILHMVHHLNEGGTMACVAPHGVLFRGNAEGVIRRFLIEKKNYIDAIIGLPANIFYGTSIPTCI
;
A
#
# COMPACT_ATOMS: atom_id res chain seq x y z
N GLU A 1 5.01 31.52 -22.17
CA GLU A 1 5.04 30.15 -21.58
C GLU A 1 6.32 29.47 -22.03
N MET A 2 7.36 29.57 -21.21
CA MET A 2 8.59 28.81 -21.44
C MET A 2 8.29 27.38 -21.05
N CYS A 3 8.03 26.55 -22.04
CA CYS A 3 7.68 25.15 -21.85
C CYS A 3 8.94 24.42 -21.37
N ILE A 4 8.90 23.77 -20.22
CA ILE A 4 9.95 22.89 -19.68
C ILE A 4 10.39 21.84 -20.74
N ARG A 5 9.52 21.54 -21.69
CA ARG A 5 9.76 20.65 -22.84
C ARG A 5 11.03 20.97 -23.65
N ASP A 6 11.34 22.26 -23.82
CA ASP A 6 12.46 22.64 -24.71
C ASP A 6 13.84 22.50 -24.06
N SER A 7 13.88 22.20 -22.76
CA SER A 7 15.14 22.13 -22.00
C SER A 7 15.86 20.78 -22.08
N PHE A 8 15.18 19.68 -22.45
CA PHE A 8 15.76 18.33 -22.41
C PHE A 8 15.90 17.62 -23.76
N GLY A 9 15.35 18.15 -24.85
CA GLY A 9 15.52 17.60 -26.20
C GLY A 9 14.99 16.16 -26.41
N VAL A 10 14.01 15.74 -25.63
CA VAL A 10 13.46 14.37 -25.60
C VAL A 10 11.99 14.39 -26.01
N GLU A 11 11.48 13.33 -26.63
CA GLU A 11 10.07 13.23 -27.00
C GLU A 11 9.14 13.27 -25.76
N ALA A 12 7.96 13.88 -25.88
CA ALA A 12 7.06 14.21 -24.77
C ALA A 12 6.71 13.03 -23.82
N SER A 13 6.71 11.79 -24.31
CA SER A 13 6.49 10.58 -23.49
C SER A 13 7.70 10.26 -22.60
N GLN A 14 8.91 10.49 -23.10
CA GLN A 14 10.15 10.26 -22.34
C GLN A 14 10.38 11.38 -21.31
N GLU A 15 9.93 12.60 -21.59
CA GLU A 15 10.03 13.72 -20.64
C GLU A 15 9.17 13.51 -19.38
N ILE A 16 7.98 12.94 -19.54
CA ILE A 16 7.10 12.62 -18.40
C ILE A 16 7.77 11.56 -17.52
N ASP A 17 8.34 10.52 -18.10
CA ASP A 17 9.06 9.48 -17.36
C ASP A 17 10.26 10.08 -16.59
N ILE A 18 11.04 10.96 -17.20
CA ILE A 18 12.20 11.62 -16.57
C ILE A 18 11.76 12.48 -15.36
N LEU A 19 10.69 13.23 -15.48
CA LEU A 19 10.19 14.07 -14.38
C LEU A 19 9.64 13.22 -13.24
N GLY A 20 8.90 12.16 -13.55
CA GLY A 20 8.41 11.18 -12.58
C GLY A 20 9.55 10.50 -11.83
N ASP A 21 10.55 10.00 -12.56
CA ASP A 21 11.73 9.34 -11.99
C ASP A 21 12.55 10.29 -11.12
N ALA A 22 12.74 11.54 -11.55
CA ALA A 22 13.44 12.56 -10.77
C ALA A 22 12.69 12.87 -9.47
N TYR A 23 11.36 12.93 -9.51
CA TYR A 23 10.53 13.13 -8.33
C TYR A 23 10.59 11.95 -7.37
N GLU A 24 10.51 10.71 -7.86
CA GLU A 24 10.69 9.52 -7.03
C GLU A 24 12.09 9.45 -6.39
N TYR A 25 13.13 9.83 -7.14
CA TYR A 25 14.47 9.93 -6.59
C TYR A 25 14.53 10.96 -5.45
N MET A 26 13.94 12.14 -5.61
CA MET A 26 13.86 13.14 -4.54
C MET A 26 13.11 12.60 -3.30
N ILE A 27 11.96 11.95 -3.50
CA ILE A 27 11.21 11.32 -2.40
C ILE A 27 12.10 10.30 -1.66
N SER A 28 12.83 9.47 -2.38
CA SER A 28 13.73 8.46 -1.79
C SER A 28 14.85 9.10 -0.97
N GLN A 29 15.43 10.22 -1.44
CA GLN A 29 16.47 10.96 -0.71
C GLN A 29 15.91 11.62 0.56
N PHE A 30 14.72 12.22 0.48
CA PHE A 30 14.04 12.73 1.67
C PHE A 30 13.73 11.63 2.68
N ALA A 31 13.28 10.46 2.20
CA ALA A 31 13.05 9.30 3.03
C ALA A 31 14.35 8.84 3.72
N ALA A 32 15.44 8.71 3.00
CA ALA A 32 16.74 8.34 3.57
C ALA A 32 17.22 9.32 4.64
N GLY A 33 16.95 10.62 4.48
CA GLY A 33 17.30 11.68 5.43
C GLY A 33 16.36 11.81 6.65
N ALA A 34 15.14 11.31 6.57
CA ALA A 34 14.10 11.47 7.59
C ALA A 34 14.21 10.48 8.79
N GLY A 35 15.15 9.57 8.77
CA GLY A 35 15.40 8.61 9.86
C GLY A 35 14.21 7.67 10.11
N LYS A 36 13.78 7.47 11.38
CA LYS A 36 12.72 6.52 11.75
C LYS A 36 11.36 6.77 11.06
N LYS A 37 11.08 8.00 10.63
CA LYS A 37 9.83 8.33 9.93
C LYS A 37 9.88 7.99 8.43
N ALA A 38 11.04 7.66 7.90
CA ALA A 38 11.22 7.39 6.48
C ALA A 38 10.45 6.18 5.98
N GLY A 39 10.47 5.09 6.75
CA GLY A 39 9.76 3.85 6.41
C GLY A 39 8.24 3.97 6.43
N GLU A 40 7.69 5.07 6.97
CA GLU A 40 6.25 5.30 7.04
C GLU A 40 5.65 5.87 5.75
N PHE A 41 6.47 6.38 4.81
CA PHE A 41 5.95 6.99 3.59
C PHE A 41 6.66 6.57 2.30
N TYR A 42 7.69 5.73 2.38
CA TYR A 42 8.43 5.25 1.22
C TYR A 42 8.77 3.77 1.33
N THR A 43 8.40 3.01 0.31
CA THR A 43 8.75 1.59 0.19
C THR A 43 9.97 1.45 -0.72
N PRO A 44 11.04 0.73 -0.30
CA PRO A 44 12.22 0.48 -1.13
C PRO A 44 11.83 -0.09 -2.50
N GLN A 45 12.56 0.31 -3.55
CA GLN A 45 12.20 -0.03 -4.93
C GLN A 45 12.15 -1.53 -5.18
N GLU A 46 13.07 -2.29 -4.60
CA GLU A 46 13.13 -3.74 -4.72
C GLU A 46 11.89 -4.41 -4.11
N VAL A 47 11.48 -3.94 -2.92
CA VAL A 47 10.27 -4.45 -2.24
C VAL A 47 9.03 -4.08 -3.02
N SER A 48 8.91 -2.83 -3.47
CA SER A 48 7.75 -2.37 -4.23
C SER A 48 7.62 -3.12 -5.56
N ARG A 49 8.75 -3.49 -6.18
CA ARG A 49 8.74 -4.31 -7.40
C ARG A 49 8.21 -5.72 -7.12
N ILE A 50 8.69 -6.38 -6.07
CA ILE A 50 8.23 -7.73 -5.69
C ILE A 50 6.72 -7.71 -5.40
N LEU A 51 6.25 -6.76 -4.59
CA LEU A 51 4.82 -6.61 -4.30
C LEU A 51 3.99 -6.43 -5.57
N ALA A 52 4.44 -5.56 -6.47
CA ALA A 52 3.75 -5.29 -7.72
C ALA A 52 3.73 -6.51 -8.66
N GLU A 53 4.84 -7.24 -8.78
CA GLU A 53 4.92 -8.47 -9.58
C GLU A 53 4.01 -9.57 -9.02
N ILE A 54 3.90 -9.72 -7.68
CA ILE A 54 3.01 -10.70 -7.04
C ILE A 54 1.55 -10.41 -7.40
N VAL A 55 1.07 -9.18 -7.19
CA VAL A 55 -0.36 -8.85 -7.41
C VAL A 55 -0.76 -8.77 -8.88
N THR A 56 0.21 -8.75 -9.78
CA THR A 56 -0.04 -8.74 -11.23
C THR A 56 0.15 -10.11 -11.89
N LEU A 57 0.65 -11.09 -11.13
CA LEU A 57 0.93 -12.43 -11.64
C LEU A 57 -0.36 -13.09 -12.17
N GLY A 58 -0.30 -13.56 -13.41
CA GLY A 58 -1.45 -14.19 -14.07
C GLY A 58 -2.48 -13.23 -14.68
N HIS A 59 -2.29 -11.91 -14.51
CA HIS A 59 -3.14 -10.90 -15.08
C HIS A 59 -2.49 -10.23 -16.30
N ASN A 60 -3.20 -10.20 -17.44
CA ASN A 60 -2.77 -9.42 -18.60
C ASN A 60 -3.00 -7.91 -18.42
N ARG A 61 -4.01 -7.56 -17.65
CA ARG A 61 -4.40 -6.18 -17.32
C ARG A 61 -5.30 -6.17 -16.08
N LEU A 62 -5.04 -5.25 -15.16
CA LEU A 62 -5.90 -4.97 -14.01
C LEU A 62 -6.93 -3.89 -14.35
N ARG A 63 -8.13 -4.04 -13.84
CA ARG A 63 -9.13 -2.97 -13.86
C ARG A 63 -8.74 -1.87 -12.88
N ASN A 64 -8.40 -2.24 -11.67
CA ASN A 64 -8.07 -1.31 -10.61
C ASN A 64 -7.04 -1.90 -9.63
N VAL A 65 -6.30 -0.99 -8.98
CA VAL A 65 -5.34 -1.30 -7.93
C VAL A 65 -5.56 -0.36 -6.75
N TYR A 66 -5.38 -0.84 -5.54
CA TYR A 66 -5.63 -0.11 -4.30
C TYR A 66 -4.46 -0.24 -3.31
N ASP A 67 -4.16 0.86 -2.62
CA ASP A 67 -3.26 0.89 -1.46
C ASP A 67 -3.92 1.71 -0.33
N PRO A 68 -4.29 1.06 0.80
CA PRO A 68 -4.93 1.72 1.95
C PRO A 68 -4.00 2.65 2.75
N THR A 69 -2.69 2.60 2.48
CA THR A 69 -1.65 3.37 3.19
C THR A 69 -0.61 3.87 2.20
N CYS A 70 -1.08 4.51 1.12
CA CYS A 70 -0.31 4.67 -0.11
C CYS A 70 0.97 5.51 0.01
N GLY A 71 1.17 6.21 1.12
CA GLY A 71 2.36 7.03 1.32
C GLY A 71 2.57 8.02 0.18
N SER A 72 3.74 8.00 -0.42
CA SER A 72 4.07 8.83 -1.60
C SER A 72 3.42 8.34 -2.91
N GLY A 73 2.73 7.19 -2.91
CA GLY A 73 2.13 6.58 -4.07
C GLY A 73 3.08 5.76 -4.96
N SER A 74 4.36 5.67 -4.61
CA SER A 74 5.38 4.99 -5.45
C SER A 74 5.10 3.50 -5.64
N LEU A 75 4.70 2.77 -4.56
CA LEU A 75 4.29 1.37 -4.66
C LEU A 75 3.06 1.22 -5.56
N LEU A 76 2.08 2.09 -5.35
CA LEU A 76 0.82 2.08 -6.09
C LEU A 76 1.03 2.34 -7.59
N LEU A 77 1.88 3.33 -7.95
CA LEU A 77 2.27 3.61 -9.33
C LEU A 77 2.97 2.41 -9.98
N ARG A 78 3.87 1.75 -9.26
CA ARG A 78 4.58 0.57 -9.75
C ARG A 78 3.63 -0.58 -10.03
N ALA A 79 2.73 -0.89 -9.10
CA ALA A 79 1.72 -1.93 -9.29
C ALA A 79 0.78 -1.59 -10.46
N ALA A 80 0.38 -0.34 -10.59
CA ALA A 80 -0.45 0.13 -11.69
C ALA A 80 0.26 0.04 -13.06
N SER A 81 1.54 0.37 -13.11
CA SER A 81 2.35 0.31 -14.33
C SER A 81 2.54 -1.13 -14.81
N ILE A 82 3.01 -2.03 -13.93
CA ILE A 82 3.24 -3.45 -14.26
C ILE A 82 1.91 -4.13 -14.64
N GLY A 83 0.85 -3.90 -13.84
CA GLY A 83 -0.48 -4.47 -14.07
C GLY A 83 -1.28 -3.77 -15.15
N LYS A 84 -0.77 -2.70 -15.77
CA LYS A 84 -1.49 -1.88 -16.75
C LYS A 84 -2.87 -1.49 -16.25
N ALA A 85 -2.99 -1.09 -14.99
CA ALA A 85 -4.24 -0.80 -14.33
C ALA A 85 -4.96 0.37 -14.99
N ALA A 86 -6.28 0.25 -15.17
CA ALA A 86 -7.09 1.32 -15.72
C ALA A 86 -7.36 2.44 -14.70
N TYR A 87 -7.50 2.06 -13.42
CA TYR A 87 -7.79 2.96 -12.32
C TYR A 87 -6.90 2.68 -11.11
N ILE A 88 -6.54 3.74 -10.41
CA ILE A 88 -5.62 3.74 -9.26
C ILE A 88 -6.33 4.36 -8.05
N TYR A 89 -6.37 3.66 -6.94
CA TYR A 89 -7.00 4.11 -5.71
C TYR A 89 -6.02 4.06 -4.55
N GLY A 90 -6.05 5.06 -3.70
CA GLY A 90 -5.20 5.09 -2.52
C GLY A 90 -5.80 5.89 -1.38
N GLN A 91 -5.39 5.60 -0.18
CA GLN A 91 -5.72 6.38 0.99
C GLN A 91 -4.46 6.67 1.81
N GLU A 92 -4.33 7.90 2.31
CA GLU A 92 -3.17 8.33 3.08
C GLU A 92 -3.62 9.26 4.22
N LYS A 93 -3.20 8.90 5.43
CA LYS A 93 -3.58 9.64 6.65
C LYS A 93 -2.90 11.01 6.75
N ASN A 94 -1.63 11.10 6.36
CA ASN A 94 -0.85 12.33 6.47
C ASN A 94 -1.16 13.28 5.30
N PRO A 95 -1.66 14.52 5.55
CA PRO A 95 -2.03 15.45 4.49
C PRO A 95 -0.86 15.84 3.58
N THR A 96 0.36 15.95 4.13
CA THR A 96 1.55 16.29 3.34
C THR A 96 1.90 15.15 2.40
N THR A 97 1.94 13.93 2.90
CA THR A 97 2.23 12.71 2.11
C THR A 97 1.13 12.44 1.08
N TYR A 98 -0.13 12.67 1.42
CA TYR A 98 -1.26 12.65 0.49
C TYR A 98 -1.04 13.60 -0.71
N ASN A 99 -0.58 14.83 -0.46
CA ASN A 99 -0.28 15.76 -1.55
C ASN A 99 0.91 15.29 -2.39
N LEU A 100 1.94 14.68 -1.77
CA LEU A 100 3.05 14.07 -2.50
C LEU A 100 2.56 12.95 -3.42
N ALA A 101 1.69 12.07 -2.95
CA ALA A 101 1.12 10.99 -3.76
C ALA A 101 0.37 11.51 -4.98
N ARG A 102 -0.47 12.53 -4.80
CA ARG A 102 -1.22 13.14 -5.92
C ARG A 102 -0.29 13.80 -6.95
N MET A 103 0.74 14.51 -6.47
CA MET A 103 1.74 15.10 -7.35
C MET A 103 2.49 14.00 -8.11
N ASN A 104 2.84 12.91 -7.44
CA ASN A 104 3.52 11.76 -8.05
C ASN A 104 2.69 11.16 -9.20
N MET A 105 1.38 10.95 -9.01
CA MET A 105 0.47 10.50 -10.07
C MET A 105 0.51 11.43 -11.30
N LEU A 106 0.44 12.75 -11.07
CA LEU A 106 0.41 13.74 -12.16
C LEU A 106 1.76 13.80 -12.90
N LEU A 107 2.89 13.74 -12.21
CA LEU A 107 4.23 13.78 -12.81
C LEU A 107 4.53 12.52 -13.63
N HIS A 108 3.92 11.37 -13.30
CA HIS A 108 3.94 10.15 -14.11
C HIS A 108 2.88 10.14 -15.21
N GLY A 109 2.26 11.27 -15.52
CA GLY A 109 1.29 11.41 -16.61
C GLY A 109 -0.02 10.68 -16.40
N ILE A 110 -0.34 10.24 -15.16
CA ILE A 110 -1.63 9.63 -14.87
C ILE A 110 -2.73 10.69 -14.94
N ARG A 111 -3.71 10.45 -15.78
CA ARG A 111 -4.85 11.38 -15.92
C ARG A 111 -5.63 11.48 -14.60
N PHE A 112 -6.03 12.69 -14.25
CA PHE A 112 -6.78 12.95 -13.02
C PHE A 112 -8.04 12.09 -12.89
N SER A 113 -8.70 11.74 -13.99
CA SER A 113 -9.86 10.85 -14.02
C SER A 113 -9.55 9.37 -13.80
N SER A 114 -8.26 8.99 -13.82
CA SER A 114 -7.81 7.60 -13.70
C SER A 114 -7.22 7.27 -12.32
N PHE A 115 -7.16 8.25 -11.40
CA PHE A 115 -6.76 7.98 -10.03
C PHE A 115 -7.66 8.70 -9.02
N LYS A 116 -7.79 8.11 -7.84
CA LYS A 116 -8.46 8.70 -6.69
C LYS A 116 -7.63 8.41 -5.44
N ILE A 117 -7.02 9.44 -4.89
CA ILE A 117 -6.32 9.37 -3.62
C ILE A 117 -7.13 10.16 -2.60
N GLU A 118 -7.46 9.56 -1.47
CA GLU A 118 -8.23 10.19 -0.38
C GLU A 118 -7.35 10.45 0.84
N ASN A 119 -7.63 11.56 1.54
CA ASN A 119 -6.90 11.91 2.76
C ASN A 119 -7.70 11.50 4.00
N GLY A 120 -7.22 10.52 4.74
CA GLY A 120 -7.86 10.06 5.97
C GLY A 120 -7.24 8.79 6.52
N ASP A 121 -7.56 8.50 7.79
CA ASP A 121 -7.17 7.27 8.44
C ASP A 121 -8.06 6.12 7.97
N THR A 122 -7.50 5.23 7.17
CA THR A 122 -8.19 4.08 6.56
C THR A 122 -8.91 3.19 7.57
N LEU A 123 -8.35 3.01 8.75
CA LEU A 123 -8.97 2.16 9.77
C LEU A 123 -10.18 2.84 10.42
N GLU A 124 -10.16 4.17 10.54
CA GLU A 124 -11.24 4.95 11.15
C GLU A 124 -12.34 5.36 10.16
N TRP A 125 -11.96 5.61 8.92
CA TRP A 125 -12.82 6.01 7.83
C TRP A 125 -12.37 5.37 6.52
N ASP A 126 -13.18 4.47 6.02
CA ASP A 126 -12.98 3.80 4.75
C ASP A 126 -13.53 4.66 3.62
N ALA A 127 -12.65 5.24 2.82
CA ALA A 127 -13.06 6.10 1.71
C ALA A 127 -13.62 5.33 0.51
N PHE A 128 -13.51 4.01 0.52
CA PHE A 128 -13.83 3.12 -0.60
C PHE A 128 -14.67 1.92 -0.17
N ASP A 129 -15.48 2.07 0.89
CA ASP A 129 -16.25 1.00 1.55
C ASP A 129 -17.12 0.16 0.60
N ASP A 130 -17.63 0.77 -0.47
CA ASP A 130 -18.45 0.10 -1.51
C ASP A 130 -17.62 -0.52 -2.65
N MET A 131 -16.27 -0.48 -2.57
CA MET A 131 -15.41 -0.88 -3.69
C MET A 131 -14.61 -2.14 -3.40
N GLN A 132 -14.39 -2.92 -4.46
CA GLN A 132 -13.47 -4.04 -4.48
C GLN A 132 -12.46 -3.91 -5.62
N PHE A 133 -11.28 -4.49 -5.44
CA PHE A 133 -10.13 -4.29 -6.30
C PHE A 133 -9.53 -5.61 -6.78
N ASP A 134 -9.02 -5.60 -8.01
CA ASP A 134 -8.32 -6.75 -8.60
C ASP A 134 -6.97 -6.98 -7.91
N ALA A 135 -6.31 -5.89 -7.51
CA ALA A 135 -5.05 -5.93 -6.79
C ALA A 135 -5.05 -4.96 -5.61
N VAL A 136 -4.57 -5.43 -4.45
CA VAL A 136 -4.36 -4.60 -3.26
C VAL A 136 -2.91 -4.75 -2.82
N VAL A 137 -2.19 -3.63 -2.72
CA VAL A 137 -0.80 -3.60 -2.26
C VAL A 137 -0.68 -2.69 -1.05
N ALA A 138 0.18 -3.00 -0.11
CA ALA A 138 0.48 -2.08 0.97
C ALA A 138 1.83 -2.35 1.65
N ASN A 139 2.43 -1.27 2.15
CA ASN A 139 3.43 -1.29 3.19
C ASN A 139 2.90 -0.46 4.37
N PRO A 140 1.99 -1.02 5.21
CA PRO A 140 1.40 -0.28 6.32
C PRO A 140 2.43 0.09 7.38
N PRO A 141 2.17 1.12 8.20
CA PRO A 141 3.04 1.45 9.32
C PRO A 141 3.07 0.29 10.32
N PHE A 142 4.29 -0.24 10.60
CA PHE A 142 4.46 -1.43 11.44
C PHE A 142 4.04 -1.19 12.88
N SER A 143 3.19 -2.07 13.40
CA SER A 143 2.71 -2.03 14.79
C SER A 143 2.12 -0.67 15.19
N ALA A 144 1.44 -0.01 14.26
CA ALA A 144 0.78 1.26 14.54
C ALA A 144 -0.34 1.11 15.57
N GLU A 145 -0.61 2.17 16.32
CA GLU A 145 -1.77 2.23 17.19
C GLU A 145 -3.02 2.67 16.39
N TRP A 146 -4.16 2.10 16.73
CA TRP A 146 -5.47 2.47 16.21
C TRP A 146 -6.51 2.49 17.33
N SER A 147 -7.71 3.00 17.06
CA SER A 147 -8.71 3.15 18.14
C SER A 147 -9.19 1.80 18.68
N ALA A 148 -9.30 0.78 17.83
CA ALA A 148 -9.95 -0.50 18.14
C ALA A 148 -11.29 -0.31 18.88
N ALA A 149 -12.04 0.71 18.46
CA ALA A 149 -13.29 1.11 19.13
C ALA A 149 -14.38 0.05 18.98
N ASP A 150 -15.31 -0.02 19.92
CA ASP A 150 -16.38 -1.02 19.94
C ASP A 150 -17.26 -1.02 18.69
N LYS A 151 -17.37 0.12 17.97
CA LYS A 151 -18.08 0.21 16.69
C LYS A 151 -17.56 -0.79 15.66
N PHE A 152 -16.27 -1.12 15.70
CA PHE A 152 -15.63 -2.03 14.76
C PHE A 152 -15.94 -3.51 15.01
N ASN A 153 -16.56 -3.88 16.13
CA ASN A 153 -17.04 -5.24 16.34
C ASN A 153 -18.16 -5.64 15.37
N ASN A 154 -18.87 -4.66 14.81
CA ASN A 154 -19.91 -4.85 13.81
C ASN A 154 -19.51 -4.38 12.40
N ASP A 155 -18.27 -3.95 12.21
CA ASP A 155 -17.75 -3.54 10.92
C ASP A 155 -17.41 -4.77 10.07
N ASP A 156 -17.92 -4.82 8.84
CA ASP A 156 -17.77 -5.99 7.95
C ASP A 156 -16.32 -6.33 7.62
N ARG A 157 -15.41 -5.36 7.71
CA ARG A 157 -13.98 -5.56 7.53
C ARG A 157 -13.39 -6.47 8.62
N PHE A 158 -13.88 -6.40 9.85
CA PHE A 158 -13.24 -7.00 11.03
C PHE A 158 -14.09 -8.05 11.73
N SER A 159 -15.41 -7.91 11.73
CA SER A 159 -16.35 -8.73 12.52
C SER A 159 -16.22 -10.23 12.24
N LYS A 160 -16.00 -10.59 10.98
CA LYS A 160 -15.92 -11.99 10.52
C LYS A 160 -14.74 -12.77 11.13
N ALA A 161 -13.69 -12.08 11.56
CA ALA A 161 -12.53 -12.69 12.20
C ALA A 161 -12.77 -13.06 13.69
N GLY A 162 -13.88 -12.59 14.28
CA GLY A 162 -14.30 -12.88 15.65
C GLY A 162 -13.55 -12.11 16.74
N ARG A 163 -12.52 -11.37 16.39
CA ARG A 163 -11.73 -10.50 17.29
C ARG A 163 -11.20 -9.30 16.51
N LEU A 164 -11.17 -8.14 17.16
CA LEU A 164 -10.45 -6.98 16.65
C LEU A 164 -8.94 -7.16 16.87
N ALA A 165 -8.14 -6.61 15.96
CA ALA A 165 -6.69 -6.47 16.17
C ALA A 165 -6.42 -5.64 17.43
N PRO A 166 -5.31 -5.90 18.16
CA PRO A 166 -5.01 -5.16 19.37
C PRO A 166 -4.83 -3.66 19.10
N LYS A 167 -5.27 -2.82 20.02
CA LYS A 167 -5.17 -1.35 19.91
C LYS A 167 -3.73 -0.86 19.62
N LYS A 168 -2.73 -1.54 20.16
CA LYS A 168 -1.30 -1.18 20.03
C LYS A 168 -0.59 -1.81 18.83
N THR A 169 -1.27 -2.66 18.05
CA THR A 169 -0.71 -3.36 16.89
C THR A 169 -1.79 -3.55 15.83
N ALA A 170 -1.93 -2.56 14.96
CA ALA A 170 -2.96 -2.54 13.91
C ALA A 170 -2.61 -3.43 12.70
N ASP A 171 -1.48 -4.17 12.72
CA ASP A 171 -1.01 -4.94 11.57
C ASP A 171 -2.13 -5.79 10.96
N TYR A 172 -2.85 -6.55 11.78
CA TYR A 172 -3.99 -7.36 11.32
C TYR A 172 -5.25 -6.56 10.98
N ALA A 173 -5.42 -5.34 11.49
CA ALA A 173 -6.51 -4.49 11.05
C ALA A 173 -6.32 -4.06 9.59
N PHE A 174 -5.10 -3.68 9.20
CA PHE A 174 -4.76 -3.41 7.79
C PHE A 174 -4.93 -4.65 6.91
N ILE A 175 -4.44 -5.81 7.34
CA ILE A 175 -4.58 -7.07 6.59
C ILE A 175 -6.07 -7.40 6.36
N LEU A 176 -6.91 -7.32 7.39
CA LEU A 176 -8.34 -7.59 7.27
C LEU A 176 -9.05 -6.57 6.37
N HIS A 177 -8.68 -5.29 6.46
CA HIS A 177 -9.17 -4.25 5.57
C HIS A 177 -8.83 -4.56 4.11
N MET A 178 -7.58 -4.92 3.82
CA MET A 178 -7.14 -5.28 2.46
C MET A 178 -7.89 -6.50 1.92
N VAL A 179 -8.07 -7.54 2.75
CA VAL A 179 -8.83 -8.75 2.38
C VAL A 179 -10.30 -8.42 2.09
N HIS A 180 -10.89 -7.50 2.85
CA HIS A 180 -12.27 -7.06 2.62
C HIS A 180 -12.46 -6.43 1.23
N HIS A 181 -11.45 -5.71 0.78
CA HIS A 181 -11.47 -4.99 -0.50
C HIS A 181 -11.02 -5.81 -1.71
N LEU A 182 -10.73 -7.10 -1.57
CA LEU A 182 -10.39 -7.93 -2.72
C LEU A 182 -11.61 -8.38 -3.50
N ASN A 183 -11.55 -8.23 -4.82
CA ASN A 183 -12.44 -8.91 -5.75
C ASN A 183 -12.31 -10.44 -5.63
N GLU A 184 -13.32 -11.17 -6.07
CA GLU A 184 -13.19 -12.61 -6.33
C GLU A 184 -12.09 -12.84 -7.39
N GLY A 185 -11.08 -13.64 -7.01
CA GLY A 185 -9.87 -13.85 -7.83
C GLY A 185 -8.85 -12.72 -7.76
N GLY A 186 -9.08 -11.69 -6.97
CA GLY A 186 -8.09 -10.64 -6.71
C GLY A 186 -6.91 -11.12 -5.87
N THR A 187 -5.79 -10.44 -6.00
CA THR A 187 -4.55 -10.77 -5.25
C THR A 187 -4.11 -9.58 -4.41
N MET A 188 -3.72 -9.85 -3.16
CA MET A 188 -3.07 -8.84 -2.31
C MET A 188 -1.64 -9.23 -1.96
N ALA A 189 -0.79 -8.23 -1.81
CA ALA A 189 0.55 -8.37 -1.25
C ALA A 189 0.79 -7.26 -0.22
N CYS A 190 1.19 -7.65 0.98
CA CYS A 190 1.32 -6.75 2.12
C CYS A 190 2.65 -6.97 2.82
N VAL A 191 3.40 -5.90 3.07
CA VAL A 191 4.55 -5.97 3.97
C VAL A 191 4.05 -5.98 5.41
N ALA A 192 4.56 -6.93 6.19
CA ALA A 192 4.21 -7.04 7.60
C ALA A 192 5.43 -7.37 8.47
N PRO A 193 5.48 -6.94 9.74
CA PRO A 193 6.51 -7.36 10.66
C PRO A 193 6.37 -8.84 10.99
N HIS A 194 7.48 -9.57 11.21
CA HIS A 194 7.44 -10.99 11.55
C HIS A 194 6.55 -11.31 12.75
N GLY A 195 6.27 -10.34 13.62
CA GLY A 195 5.35 -10.50 14.75
C GLY A 195 3.99 -11.05 14.36
N VAL A 196 3.47 -10.73 13.18
CA VAL A 196 2.19 -11.27 12.69
C VAL A 196 2.19 -12.79 12.56
N LEU A 197 3.34 -13.42 12.40
CA LEU A 197 3.47 -14.85 12.21
C LEU A 197 3.32 -15.65 13.52
N PHE A 198 3.64 -15.07 14.68
CA PHE A 198 3.71 -15.82 15.94
C PHE A 198 3.00 -15.17 17.14
N ARG A 199 2.65 -13.87 17.11
CA ARG A 199 1.93 -13.26 18.24
C ARG A 199 0.62 -13.99 18.50
N GLY A 200 0.31 -14.20 19.79
CA GLY A 200 -0.87 -14.91 20.29
C GLY A 200 -2.12 -14.03 20.46
N ASN A 201 -2.99 -14.43 21.37
CA ASN A 201 -4.22 -13.72 21.71
C ASN A 201 -5.09 -13.35 20.49
N ALA A 202 -5.54 -12.10 20.37
CA ALA A 202 -6.40 -11.64 19.28
C ALA A 202 -5.76 -11.86 17.89
N GLU A 203 -4.47 -11.57 17.73
CA GLU A 203 -3.76 -11.79 16.46
C GLU A 203 -3.71 -13.27 16.07
N GLY A 204 -3.55 -14.19 17.06
CA GLY A 204 -3.61 -15.63 16.83
C GLY A 204 -4.99 -16.10 16.35
N VAL A 205 -6.07 -15.48 16.85
CA VAL A 205 -7.44 -15.79 16.41
C VAL A 205 -7.65 -15.35 14.96
N ILE A 206 -7.25 -14.12 14.64
CA ILE A 206 -7.36 -13.56 13.28
C ILE A 206 -6.52 -14.38 12.29
N ARG A 207 -5.28 -14.71 12.64
CA ARG A 207 -4.41 -15.55 11.81
C ARG A 207 -5.03 -16.91 11.52
N ARG A 208 -5.59 -17.57 12.53
CA ARG A 208 -6.31 -18.85 12.37
C ARG A 208 -7.53 -18.71 11.46
N PHE A 209 -8.28 -17.62 11.58
CA PHE A 209 -9.39 -17.31 10.68
C PHE A 209 -8.93 -17.21 9.22
N LEU A 210 -7.86 -16.49 8.94
CA LEU A 210 -7.33 -16.31 7.59
C LEU A 210 -6.78 -17.61 6.99
N ILE A 211 -6.13 -18.48 7.80
CA ILE A 211 -5.52 -19.73 7.35
C ILE A 211 -6.56 -20.85 7.32
N GLU A 212 -7.15 -21.19 8.47
CA GLU A 212 -7.95 -22.40 8.62
C GLU A 212 -9.39 -22.25 8.10
N LYS A 213 -9.97 -21.03 8.23
CA LYS A 213 -11.38 -20.81 7.84
C LYS A 213 -11.52 -20.32 6.41
N LYS A 214 -10.57 -19.49 5.96
CA LYS A 214 -10.64 -18.81 4.68
C LYS A 214 -9.65 -19.33 3.65
N ASN A 215 -8.53 -19.91 4.10
CA ASN A 215 -7.44 -20.35 3.24
C ASN A 215 -6.98 -19.25 2.26
N TYR A 216 -6.81 -18.02 2.79
CA TYR A 216 -6.48 -16.84 1.98
C TYR A 216 -4.98 -16.60 1.84
N ILE A 217 -4.14 -17.26 2.65
CA ILE A 217 -2.69 -17.06 2.61
C ILE A 217 -2.08 -18.07 1.63
N ASP A 218 -1.53 -17.56 0.55
CA ASP A 218 -0.88 -18.34 -0.49
C ASP A 218 0.62 -18.53 -0.19
N ALA A 219 1.32 -17.47 0.16
CA ALA A 219 2.75 -17.50 0.45
C ALA A 219 3.15 -16.51 1.55
N ILE A 220 4.28 -16.79 2.20
CA ILE A 220 4.97 -15.87 3.11
C ILE A 220 6.41 -15.81 2.66
N ILE A 221 6.87 -14.61 2.30
CA ILE A 221 8.20 -14.34 1.76
C ILE A 221 9.00 -13.51 2.74
N GLY A 222 10.04 -14.08 3.35
CA GLY A 222 10.93 -13.36 4.26
C GLY A 222 11.76 -12.32 3.51
N LEU A 223 11.81 -11.09 4.03
CA LEU A 223 12.63 -10.03 3.48
C LEU A 223 13.99 -9.93 4.20
N PRO A 224 15.06 -9.49 3.52
CA PRO A 224 16.35 -9.26 4.14
C PRO A 224 16.27 -8.28 5.31
N ALA A 225 17.12 -8.47 6.32
CA ALA A 225 17.22 -7.54 7.43
C ALA A 225 17.66 -6.14 6.93
N ASN A 226 17.18 -5.09 7.61
CA ASN A 226 17.54 -3.69 7.33
C ASN A 226 17.19 -3.19 5.91
N ILE A 227 16.24 -3.83 5.23
CA ILE A 227 15.81 -3.40 3.89
C ILE A 227 15.01 -2.08 3.94
N PHE A 228 14.34 -1.81 5.05
CA PHE A 228 13.58 -0.57 5.25
C PHE A 228 14.40 0.49 5.96
N TYR A 229 14.32 1.73 5.49
CA TYR A 229 14.98 2.86 6.12
C TYR A 229 14.48 3.07 7.55
N GLY A 230 15.42 3.32 8.48
CA GLY A 230 15.11 3.72 9.85
C GLY A 230 14.55 2.63 10.77
N THR A 231 14.46 1.38 10.32
CA THR A 231 14.05 0.24 11.16
C THR A 231 14.87 -1.01 10.89
N SER A 232 15.15 -1.76 11.96
CA SER A 232 15.77 -3.09 11.88
C SER A 232 14.76 -4.23 12.11
N ILE A 233 13.46 -3.91 12.12
CA ILE A 233 12.42 -4.91 12.36
C ILE A 233 12.42 -5.92 11.21
N PRO A 234 12.52 -7.24 11.48
CA PRO A 234 12.38 -8.27 10.46
C PRO A 234 10.98 -8.25 9.87
N THR A 235 10.90 -8.32 8.55
CA THR A 235 9.65 -8.21 7.80
C THR A 235 9.47 -9.32 6.79
N CYS A 236 8.24 -9.52 6.36
CA CYS A 236 7.85 -10.44 5.29
C CYS A 236 6.74 -9.81 4.42
N ILE A 237 6.56 -10.37 3.27
CA ILE A 237 5.39 -10.18 2.42
C ILE A 237 4.47 -11.35 2.62
#